data_c91b98051b37cf379aa81ea98abbef39
#
_entry.id   c91b98051b37cf379aa81ea98abbef39
#
_cell.length_a   1.000
_cell.length_b   1.000
_cell.length_c   1.000
_cell.angle_alpha   90.00
_cell.angle_beta   90.00
_cell.angle_gamma   90.00
#
_symmetry.space_group_name_H-M   'P 1'
#
loop_
_entity.id
_entity.type
_entity.pdbx_description
1 polymer ?
#
loop_
_entity_poly.entity_id
_entity_poly.type
_entity_poly.pdbx_seq_one_letter_code
_entity_poly.pdbx_strand_id
1 'polypeptide(L)'
;MAAFALVRYNQFISKAACVSPSIGSVSGKLWHEMNETDLSPDTRIYLSWGTREGYGGIKDPEKEDHSSWLYRTCRATGNKILRAGGSARLYCQIGGRHCEEDWEKQLGIFMPFLWQEG
;
A
#
# COMPACT_ATOMS: atom_id res chain seq x y z
N MET A 1 -3.09 9.17 4.48
CA MET A 1 -1.67 9.27 4.90
C MET A 1 -1.25 8.17 5.87
N ALA A 2 -1.90 7.01 5.79
CA ALA A 2 -1.62 5.87 6.67
C ALA A 2 -0.16 5.37 6.56
N ALA A 3 0.39 5.32 5.35
CA ALA A 3 1.77 4.88 5.15
C ALA A 3 2.77 5.81 5.84
N PHE A 4 2.54 7.11 5.80
CA PHE A 4 3.40 8.10 6.45
C PHE A 4 3.36 7.95 7.97
N ALA A 5 2.16 7.77 8.53
CA ALA A 5 1.99 7.56 9.96
C ALA A 5 2.66 6.26 10.42
N LEU A 6 2.58 5.19 9.62
CA LEU A 6 3.21 3.91 9.90
C LEU A 6 4.72 4.05 10.07
N VAL A 7 5.37 4.81 9.21
CA VAL A 7 6.81 5.02 9.25
C VAL A 7 7.21 5.99 10.36
N ARG A 8 6.57 7.15 10.41
CA ARG A 8 6.94 8.23 11.32
C ARG A 8 6.66 7.90 12.79
N TYR A 9 5.56 7.21 13.05
CA TYR A 9 5.12 6.83 14.39
C TYR A 9 5.18 5.33 14.63
N ASN A 10 6.17 4.66 14.03
CA ASN A 10 6.26 3.20 14.04
C ASN A 10 6.30 2.59 15.43
N GLN A 11 6.86 3.27 16.41
CA GLN A 11 6.87 2.78 17.79
C GLN A 11 5.47 2.63 18.40
N PHE A 12 4.45 3.31 17.82
CA PHE A 12 3.07 3.25 18.29
C PHE A 12 2.14 2.58 17.27
N ILE A 13 2.45 2.69 15.96
CA ILE A 13 1.61 2.22 14.86
C ILE A 13 2.43 1.25 14.00
N SER A 14 2.10 -0.03 14.05
CA SER A 14 2.84 -1.06 13.29
C SER A 14 2.06 -1.63 12.11
N LYS A 15 0.79 -1.29 11.94
CA LYS A 15 -0.04 -1.83 10.87
C LYS A 15 -0.78 -0.73 10.11
N ALA A 16 -0.81 -0.84 8.79
CA ALA A 16 -1.54 0.10 7.94
C ALA A 16 -2.12 -0.60 6.71
N ALA A 17 -3.35 -0.24 6.37
CA ALA A 17 -3.97 -0.60 5.11
C ALA A 17 -4.09 0.66 4.25
N CYS A 18 -3.39 0.68 3.13
CA CYS A 18 -3.40 1.79 2.20
C CYS A 18 -4.15 1.36 0.94
N VAL A 19 -5.47 1.57 0.96
CA VAL A 19 -6.36 1.19 -0.15
C VAL A 19 -6.47 2.39 -1.09
N SER A 20 -6.05 2.21 -2.33
CA SER A 20 -5.99 3.28 -3.35
C SER A 20 -5.30 4.55 -2.84
N PRO A 21 -4.09 4.45 -2.30
CA PRO A 21 -3.44 5.59 -1.68
C PRO A 21 -2.90 6.60 -2.70
N SER A 22 -2.91 7.88 -2.34
CA SER A 22 -2.30 8.96 -3.13
C SER A 22 -0.82 9.14 -2.76
N ILE A 23 -0.06 8.06 -2.69
CA ILE A 23 1.34 8.08 -2.26
C ILE A 23 2.22 8.92 -3.19
N GLY A 24 1.91 8.95 -4.49
CA GLY A 24 2.70 9.69 -5.47
C GLY A 24 2.93 11.16 -5.14
N SER A 25 1.96 11.82 -4.50
CA SER A 25 2.06 13.23 -4.15
C SER A 25 2.99 13.50 -2.96
N VAL A 26 3.32 12.48 -2.17
CA VAL A 26 4.14 12.61 -0.96
C VAL A 26 5.29 11.59 -0.91
N SER A 27 5.52 10.87 -2.00
CA SER A 27 6.47 9.76 -2.03
C SER A 27 7.89 10.16 -1.65
N GLY A 28 8.37 11.32 -2.09
CA GLY A 28 9.71 11.78 -1.77
C GLY A 28 9.94 11.94 -0.26
N LYS A 29 8.96 12.55 0.42
CA LYS A 29 9.00 12.75 1.87
C LYS A 29 8.90 11.42 2.62
N LEU A 30 7.95 10.56 2.19
CA LEU A 30 7.75 9.25 2.79
C LEU A 30 8.99 8.38 2.65
N TRP A 31 9.60 8.34 1.47
CA TRP A 31 10.78 7.54 1.22
C TRP A 31 12.01 8.04 1.98
N HIS A 32 12.13 9.35 2.17
CA HIS A 32 13.18 9.92 2.99
C HIS A 32 13.07 9.46 4.46
N GLU A 33 11.87 9.53 5.02
CA GLU A 33 11.60 9.03 6.38
C GLU A 33 11.91 7.54 6.51
N MET A 34 11.54 6.73 5.52
CA MET A 34 11.82 5.29 5.53
C MET A 34 13.31 4.98 5.51
N ASN A 35 14.11 5.79 4.80
CA ASN A 35 15.56 5.57 4.73
C ASN A 35 16.27 5.85 6.05
N GLU A 36 15.66 6.65 6.92
CA GLU A 36 16.24 7.04 8.21
C GLU A 36 15.61 6.33 9.40
N THR A 37 14.63 5.47 9.16
CA THR A 37 13.89 4.81 10.23
C THR A 37 14.03 3.30 10.14
N ASP A 38 14.45 2.66 11.23
CA ASP A 38 14.39 1.21 11.36
C ASP A 38 12.99 0.84 11.86
N LEU A 39 12.26 0.08 11.06
CA LEU A 39 10.91 -0.34 11.40
C LEU A 39 10.92 -1.58 12.29
N SER A 40 9.95 -1.68 13.19
CA SER A 40 9.79 -2.87 14.03
C SER A 40 9.48 -4.09 13.15
N PRO A 41 9.92 -5.32 13.56
CA PRO A 41 9.68 -6.53 12.76
C PRO A 41 8.21 -6.89 12.57
N ASP A 42 7.31 -6.39 13.41
CA ASP A 42 5.88 -6.62 13.30
C ASP A 42 5.17 -5.60 12.41
N THR A 43 5.91 -4.69 11.77
CA THR A 43 5.36 -3.70 10.85
C THR A 43 4.79 -4.39 9.63
N ARG A 44 3.52 -4.08 9.31
CA ARG A 44 2.86 -4.60 8.12
C ARG A 44 2.13 -3.50 7.39
N ILE A 45 2.31 -3.44 6.08
CA ILE A 45 1.59 -2.52 5.21
C ILE A 45 0.87 -3.30 4.11
N TYR A 46 -0.39 -2.95 3.89
CA TYR A 46 -1.17 -3.42 2.77
C TYR A 46 -1.35 -2.28 1.79
N LEU A 47 -1.02 -2.53 0.54
CA LEU A 47 -1.09 -1.52 -0.52
C LEU A 47 -1.93 -2.07 -1.67
N SER A 48 -2.97 -1.36 -2.07
CA SER A 48 -3.81 -1.81 -3.17
C SER A 48 -4.21 -0.67 -4.10
N TRP A 49 -4.61 -1.03 -5.31
CA TRP A 49 -5.15 -0.09 -6.30
C TRP A 49 -6.18 -0.82 -7.17
N GLY A 50 -7.06 -0.06 -7.77
CA GLY A 50 -8.10 -0.61 -8.64
C GLY A 50 -7.80 -0.31 -10.11
N THR A 51 -8.22 -1.21 -11.00
CA THR A 51 -7.99 -1.05 -12.43
C THR A 51 -8.94 -0.05 -13.10
N ARG A 52 -9.98 0.39 -12.39
CA ARG A 52 -10.96 1.38 -12.91
C ARG A 52 -10.97 2.69 -12.15
N GLU A 53 -9.82 3.10 -11.62
CA GLU A 53 -9.73 4.35 -10.88
C GLU A 53 -9.64 5.59 -11.79
N GLY A 54 -9.48 5.41 -13.07
CA GLY A 54 -9.52 6.50 -14.04
C GLY A 54 -8.22 7.32 -14.16
N TYR A 55 -7.20 6.97 -13.38
CA TYR A 55 -5.89 7.61 -13.45
C TYR A 55 -4.81 6.55 -13.25
N GLY A 56 -3.55 6.93 -13.42
CA GLY A 56 -2.42 6.05 -13.16
C GLY A 56 -1.92 5.25 -14.35
N GLY A 57 -2.53 5.40 -15.53
CA GLY A 57 -2.05 4.77 -16.75
C GLY A 57 -2.44 3.30 -16.92
N ILE A 58 -3.60 2.91 -16.39
CA ILE A 58 -4.12 1.55 -16.59
C ILE A 58 -4.54 1.38 -18.05
N LYS A 59 -4.00 0.35 -18.71
CA LYS A 59 -4.26 0.07 -20.13
C LYS A 59 -5.46 -0.85 -20.34
N ASP A 60 -5.61 -1.86 -19.50
CA ASP A 60 -6.70 -2.83 -19.58
C ASP A 60 -7.33 -3.02 -18.21
N PRO A 61 -8.53 -2.44 -17.96
CA PRO A 61 -9.17 -2.52 -16.65
C PRO A 61 -9.72 -3.92 -16.31
N GLU A 62 -9.72 -4.85 -17.24
CA GLU A 62 -10.20 -6.22 -17.02
C GLU A 62 -9.09 -7.20 -16.68
N LYS A 63 -7.85 -6.75 -16.64
CA LYS A 63 -6.69 -7.56 -16.32
C LYS A 63 -5.93 -7.00 -15.12
N GLU A 64 -5.22 -7.88 -14.42
CA GLU A 64 -4.33 -7.45 -13.36
C GLU A 64 -3.25 -6.51 -13.91
N ASP A 65 -3.02 -5.42 -13.22
CA ASP A 65 -2.09 -4.39 -13.65
C ASP A 65 -0.71 -4.56 -13.02
N HIS A 66 0.33 -4.57 -13.86
CA HIS A 66 1.73 -4.66 -13.44
C HIS A 66 2.61 -3.59 -14.09
N SER A 67 2.03 -2.54 -14.67
CA SER A 67 2.81 -1.55 -15.42
C SER A 67 2.40 -0.10 -15.19
N SER A 68 1.25 0.13 -14.55
CA SER A 68 0.76 1.48 -14.33
C SER A 68 1.61 2.25 -13.33
N TRP A 69 1.41 3.56 -13.28
CA TRP A 69 1.99 4.41 -12.25
C TRP A 69 1.54 4.00 -10.85
N LEU A 70 0.29 3.60 -10.70
CA LEU A 70 -0.25 3.11 -9.41
C LEU A 70 0.51 1.87 -8.94
N TYR A 71 0.67 0.89 -9.82
CA TYR A 71 1.44 -0.31 -9.52
C TYR A 71 2.87 0.02 -9.10
N ARG A 72 3.56 0.84 -9.90
CA ARG A 72 4.97 1.18 -9.64
C ARG A 72 5.14 1.88 -8.30
N THR A 73 4.23 2.79 -7.95
CA THR A 73 4.27 3.52 -6.68
C THR A 73 4.03 2.59 -5.50
N CYS A 74 3.03 1.72 -5.58
CA CYS A 74 2.74 0.76 -4.52
C CYS A 74 3.90 -0.23 -4.34
N ARG A 75 4.45 -0.73 -5.44
CA ARG A 75 5.58 -1.66 -5.39
C ARG A 75 6.82 -1.02 -4.77
N ALA A 76 7.15 0.20 -5.18
CA ALA A 76 8.30 0.91 -4.64
C ALA A 76 8.16 1.15 -3.14
N THR A 77 6.96 1.53 -2.69
CA THR A 77 6.67 1.73 -1.27
C THR A 77 6.80 0.42 -0.50
N GLY A 78 6.19 -0.66 -1.01
CA GLY A 78 6.28 -1.98 -0.40
C GLY A 78 7.72 -2.48 -0.27
N ASN A 79 8.52 -2.32 -1.31
CA ASN A 79 9.92 -2.72 -1.29
C ASN A 79 10.74 -1.94 -0.23
N LYS A 80 10.45 -0.68 -0.04
CA LYS A 80 11.12 0.13 0.99
C LYS A 80 10.74 -0.33 2.40
N ILE A 81 9.48 -0.68 2.63
CA ILE A 81 9.05 -1.25 3.91
C ILE A 81 9.77 -2.57 4.19
N LEU A 82 9.90 -3.44 3.18
CA LEU A 82 10.63 -4.70 3.32
C LEU A 82 12.10 -4.48 3.69
N ARG A 83 12.76 -3.52 3.04
CA ARG A 83 14.16 -3.20 3.33
C ARG A 83 14.36 -2.60 4.72
N ALA A 84 13.35 -1.93 5.24
CA ALA A 84 13.39 -1.34 6.58
C ALA A 84 13.02 -2.33 7.68
N GLY A 85 12.74 -3.60 7.34
CA GLY A 85 12.48 -4.68 8.30
C GLY A 85 11.02 -5.09 8.45
N GLY A 86 10.10 -4.45 7.74
CA GLY A 86 8.67 -4.77 7.81
C GLY A 86 8.23 -5.78 6.77
N SER A 87 6.93 -6.00 6.68
CA SER A 87 6.28 -6.86 5.69
C SER A 87 5.27 -6.05 4.87
N ALA A 88 5.12 -6.39 3.61
CA ALA A 88 4.21 -5.69 2.71
C ALA A 88 3.41 -6.68 1.85
N ARG A 89 2.16 -6.33 1.56
CA ARG A 89 1.33 -7.06 0.61
C ARG A 89 0.73 -6.07 -0.39
N LEU A 90 0.87 -6.38 -1.67
CA LEU A 90 0.26 -5.63 -2.76
C LEU A 90 -0.94 -6.38 -3.30
N TYR A 91 -2.00 -5.65 -3.65
CA TYR A 91 -3.19 -6.22 -4.24
C TYR A 91 -3.75 -5.31 -5.33
N CYS A 92 -3.94 -5.86 -6.52
CA CYS A 92 -4.61 -5.18 -7.62
C CYS A 92 -6.07 -5.66 -7.68
N GLN A 93 -7.02 -4.76 -7.42
CA GLN A 93 -8.44 -5.07 -7.51
C GLN A 93 -8.92 -4.89 -8.95
N ILE A 94 -9.11 -5.99 -9.67
CA ILE A 94 -9.60 -5.94 -11.04
C ILE A 94 -11.03 -5.39 -11.04
N GLY A 95 -11.27 -4.34 -11.83
CA GLY A 95 -12.55 -3.64 -11.83
C GLY A 95 -12.76 -2.67 -10.67
N GLY A 96 -11.80 -2.57 -9.76
CA GLY A 96 -11.90 -1.69 -8.60
C GLY A 96 -11.89 -0.21 -8.98
N ARG A 97 -12.82 0.55 -8.40
CA ARG A 97 -12.95 2.00 -8.58
C ARG A 97 -12.49 2.71 -7.32
N HIS A 98 -12.28 4.01 -7.42
CA HIS A 98 -11.91 4.82 -6.26
C HIS A 98 -13.17 5.17 -5.44
N CYS A 99 -13.71 4.18 -4.73
CA CYS A 99 -14.92 4.34 -3.94
C CYS A 99 -14.96 3.36 -2.76
N GLU A 100 -15.68 3.73 -1.71
CA GLU A 100 -15.77 2.96 -0.47
C GLU A 100 -16.33 1.55 -0.68
N GLU A 101 -17.31 1.41 -1.55
CA GLU A 101 -17.94 0.14 -1.85
C GLU A 101 -16.94 -0.90 -2.36
N ASP A 102 -16.03 -0.48 -3.25
CA ASP A 102 -15.00 -1.36 -3.78
C ASP A 102 -13.89 -1.61 -2.75
N TRP A 103 -13.54 -0.61 -1.94
CA TRP A 103 -12.56 -0.77 -0.86
C TRP A 103 -13.02 -1.75 0.21
N GLU A 104 -14.31 -1.72 0.54
CA GLU A 104 -14.92 -2.61 1.53
C GLU A 104 -14.73 -4.07 1.18
N LYS A 105 -14.77 -4.42 -0.11
CA LYS A 105 -14.55 -5.78 -0.60
C LYS A 105 -13.17 -6.34 -0.26
N GLN A 106 -12.22 -5.47 0.07
CA GLN A 106 -10.86 -5.87 0.40
C GLN A 106 -10.63 -6.17 1.88
N LEU A 107 -11.63 -5.91 2.75
CA LEU A 107 -11.51 -6.14 4.19
C LEU A 107 -11.10 -7.58 4.52
N GLY A 108 -11.71 -8.57 3.85
CA GLY A 108 -11.39 -9.98 4.04
C GLY A 108 -9.96 -10.35 3.61
N ILE A 109 -9.29 -9.49 2.87
CA ILE A 109 -7.92 -9.70 2.41
C ILE A 109 -6.94 -9.03 3.37
N PHE A 110 -7.12 -7.74 3.67
CA PHE A 110 -6.12 -7.02 4.44
C PHE A 110 -6.21 -7.24 5.95
N MET A 111 -7.40 -7.48 6.50
CA MET A 111 -7.53 -7.71 7.93
C MET A 111 -6.74 -8.93 8.40
N PRO A 112 -6.85 -10.12 7.75
CA PRO A 112 -6.03 -11.26 8.12
C PRO A 112 -4.52 -11.00 7.96
N PHE A 113 -4.13 -10.33 6.87
CA PHE A 113 -2.71 -10.02 6.65
C PHE A 113 -2.13 -9.15 7.76
N LEU A 114 -2.86 -8.09 8.17
CA LEU A 114 -2.37 -7.14 9.15
C LEU A 114 -2.28 -7.74 10.56
N TRP A 115 -3.20 -8.62 10.93
CA TRP A 115 -3.29 -9.16 12.29
C TRP A 115 -3.08 -10.67 12.38
N GLN A 116 -2.60 -11.30 11.35
CA GLN A 116 -2.28 -12.72 11.38
C GLN A 116 -1.05 -12.97 12.27
N GLU A 117 -1.16 -13.93 13.18
CA GLU A 117 -0.04 -14.35 14.00
C GLU A 117 0.92 -15.27 13.22
N GLY A 118 2.18 -15.04 13.37
CA GLY A 118 3.21 -15.82 12.71
C GLY A 118 3.76 -15.18 11.46
#